data_3dfa3ca8845993d860fe088b85762d86
#
_entry.id   3dfa3ca8845993d860fe088b85762d86
#
_cell.length_a   1.000
_cell.length_b   1.000
_cell.length_c   1.000
_cell.angle_alpha   90.00
_cell.angle_beta   90.00
_cell.angle_gamma   90.00
#
_symmetry.space_group_name_H-M   'P 1'
#
loop_
_entity.id
_entity.type
_entity.pdbx_description
1 polymer ?
#
loop_
_entity_poly.entity_id
_entity_poly.type
_entity_poly.pdbx_seq_one_letter_code
_entity_poly.pdbx_strand_id
1 'polypeptide(L)'
;MNTMRTVLAGAAALLAVGGLAATPAQAAFAPPAGTAAAAHAEVRAGTPAAHRVVTFFEEYRRAVLGESGETPRAVRERYLTPHLDFRLDAWAHDHDADPVFRAQNVPADWSAQQVKEELGFASVRLTEFWGGGESRHVWYVVRLVDLRIVELNDRPAF
;
A
#
# COMPACT_ATOMS: atom_id res chain seq x y z
N MET A 1 35.31 -17.82 40.81
CA MET A 1 36.45 -18.68 40.51
C MET A 1 36.60 -18.64 39.00
N ASN A 2 37.51 -17.76 38.55
CA ASN A 2 38.78 -18.05 37.87
C ASN A 2 38.56 -18.77 36.50
N THR A 3 39.00 -18.30 35.40
CA THR A 3 40.38 -17.82 35.08
C THR A 3 40.41 -17.05 33.77
N MET A 4 41.09 -15.92 33.78
CA MET A 4 41.72 -15.24 32.63
C MET A 4 42.70 -16.16 31.92
N ARG A 5 42.83 -16.06 30.59
CA ARG A 5 44.07 -16.34 29.88
C ARG A 5 44.23 -15.34 28.71
N THR A 6 45.10 -14.40 28.96
CA THR A 6 45.82 -13.54 28.02
C THR A 6 46.93 -14.35 27.34
N VAL A 7 47.12 -14.22 26.01
CA VAL A 7 48.39 -14.51 25.33
C VAL A 7 48.67 -13.44 24.31
N LEU A 8 49.92 -12.97 24.40
CA LEU A 8 50.58 -11.87 23.72
C LEU A 8 51.14 -12.26 22.34
N ALA A 9 51.21 -11.26 21.48
CA ALA A 9 52.29 -10.83 20.61
C ALA A 9 52.74 -11.69 19.42
N GLY A 10 52.87 -11.01 18.29
CA GLY A 10 53.65 -11.43 17.13
C GLY A 10 53.63 -10.34 16.04
N ALA A 11 54.57 -9.38 16.11
CA ALA A 11 54.81 -8.39 15.08
C ALA A 11 55.65 -9.01 13.94
N ALA A 12 55.26 -8.79 12.70
CA ALA A 12 56.17 -8.90 11.55
C ALA A 12 55.78 -7.87 10.49
N ALA A 13 56.63 -6.89 10.34
CA ALA A 13 56.59 -5.90 9.25
C ALA A 13 57.19 -6.50 7.98
N LEU A 14 56.49 -6.33 6.85
CA LEU A 14 57.06 -6.48 5.52
C LEU A 14 56.55 -5.36 4.62
N LEU A 15 57.43 -4.45 4.29
CA LEU A 15 57.30 -3.44 3.26
C LEU A 15 57.32 -4.11 1.88
N ALA A 16 56.32 -3.89 1.06
CA ALA A 16 56.40 -4.07 -0.38
C ALA A 16 55.72 -2.87 -1.08
N VAL A 17 56.56 -2.10 -1.73
CA VAL A 17 56.26 -1.00 -2.66
C VAL A 17 55.72 -1.61 -3.96
N GLY A 18 54.69 -1.03 -4.53
CA GLY A 18 54.44 -1.23 -5.96
C GLY A 18 52.94 -1.20 -6.36
N GLY A 19 52.59 -0.20 -7.13
CA GLY A 19 51.47 -0.30 -8.09
C GLY A 19 50.26 0.56 -7.78
N LEU A 20 50.29 1.82 -8.19
CA LEU A 20 49.12 2.66 -8.43
C LEU A 20 48.32 2.08 -9.62
N ALA A 21 47.30 1.30 -9.34
CA ALA A 21 46.24 1.00 -10.29
C ALA A 21 45.02 1.81 -9.84
N ALA A 22 44.77 2.94 -10.51
CA ALA A 22 43.56 3.70 -10.39
C ALA A 22 42.42 2.88 -10.99
N THR A 23 41.59 2.25 -10.13
CA THR A 23 40.28 1.74 -10.53
C THR A 23 39.34 2.93 -10.69
N PRO A 24 38.68 3.09 -11.86
CA PRO A 24 37.63 4.09 -11.97
C PRO A 24 36.48 3.70 -11.00
N ALA A 25 36.19 4.56 -10.06
CA ALA A 25 35.00 4.49 -9.24
C ALA A 25 33.78 4.56 -10.19
N GLN A 26 33.17 3.44 -10.47
CA GLN A 26 31.82 3.42 -11.04
C GLN A 26 30.91 4.02 -9.97
N ALA A 27 30.56 5.29 -10.16
CA ALA A 27 29.46 5.89 -9.45
C ALA A 27 28.21 5.08 -9.82
N ALA A 28 27.77 4.24 -8.90
CA ALA A 28 26.46 3.63 -8.98
C ALA A 28 25.45 4.78 -8.93
N PHE A 29 24.86 5.12 -10.09
CA PHE A 29 23.70 5.99 -10.17
C PHE A 29 22.55 5.24 -9.46
N ALA A 30 22.36 5.52 -8.19
CA ALA A 30 21.11 5.20 -7.54
C ALA A 30 20.02 6.01 -8.24
N PRO A 31 18.96 5.39 -8.79
CA PRO A 31 17.83 6.13 -9.36
C PRO A 31 17.23 7.01 -8.25
N PRO A 32 16.88 8.27 -8.56
CA PRO A 32 16.30 9.16 -7.55
C PRO A 32 15.02 8.53 -7.02
N ALA A 33 14.89 8.43 -5.70
CA ALA A 33 13.75 7.86 -4.99
C ALA A 33 12.39 8.50 -5.34
N GLY A 34 12.40 9.65 -6.05
CA GLY A 34 11.21 10.34 -6.54
C GLY A 34 10.51 9.67 -7.73
N THR A 35 11.22 8.86 -8.53
CA THR A 35 10.64 8.28 -9.76
C THR A 35 9.71 7.11 -9.45
N ALA A 36 9.96 6.34 -8.40
CA ALA A 36 9.10 5.22 -8.01
C ALA A 36 7.75 5.70 -7.45
N ALA A 37 7.77 6.74 -6.60
CA ALA A 37 6.54 7.32 -6.04
C ALA A 37 5.67 7.99 -7.11
N ALA A 38 6.28 8.65 -8.12
CA ALA A 38 5.56 9.26 -9.22
C ALA A 38 4.94 8.19 -10.16
N ALA A 39 5.63 7.09 -10.44
CA ALA A 39 5.10 5.99 -11.24
C ALA A 39 3.92 5.27 -10.56
N HIS A 40 3.97 5.10 -9.23
CA HIS A 40 2.85 4.56 -8.45
C HIS A 40 1.64 5.50 -8.43
N ALA A 41 1.84 6.83 -8.39
CA ALA A 41 0.76 7.81 -8.46
C ALA A 41 0.08 7.83 -9.84
N GLU A 42 0.82 7.64 -10.93
CA GLU A 42 0.30 7.66 -12.29
C GLU A 42 -0.56 6.41 -12.61
N VAL A 43 -0.21 5.24 -12.09
CA VAL A 43 -1.02 4.02 -12.17
C VAL A 43 -2.29 4.12 -11.31
N ARG A 44 -2.29 4.95 -10.27
CA ARG A 44 -3.43 5.20 -9.39
C ARG A 44 -4.53 6.07 -10.01
N ALA A 45 -4.24 6.87 -11.05
CA ALA A 45 -5.12 7.93 -11.56
C ALA A 45 -5.72 7.68 -12.96
N GLY A 46 -5.87 6.43 -13.40
CA GLY A 46 -6.25 6.12 -14.79
C GLY A 46 -7.66 6.58 -15.21
N THR A 47 -8.68 6.48 -14.33
CA THR A 47 -10.08 6.86 -14.63
C THR A 47 -10.71 7.53 -13.41
N PRO A 48 -11.80 8.33 -13.58
CA PRO A 48 -12.49 8.94 -12.45
C PRO A 48 -12.93 7.95 -11.39
N ALA A 49 -13.38 6.75 -11.78
CA ALA A 49 -13.78 5.71 -10.83
C ALA A 49 -12.58 5.11 -10.07
N ALA A 50 -11.46 4.84 -10.76
CA ALA A 50 -10.25 4.35 -10.10
C ALA A 50 -9.68 5.41 -9.16
N HIS A 51 -9.63 6.67 -9.58
CA HIS A 51 -9.22 7.79 -8.74
C HIS A 51 -10.12 7.92 -7.49
N ARG A 52 -11.44 7.79 -7.65
CA ARG A 52 -12.38 7.82 -6.53
C ARG A 52 -12.08 6.74 -5.49
N VAL A 53 -11.81 5.51 -5.93
CA VAL A 53 -11.45 4.39 -5.04
C VAL A 53 -10.12 4.64 -4.34
N VAL A 54 -9.10 5.12 -5.06
CA VAL A 54 -7.79 5.45 -4.45
C VAL A 54 -7.93 6.52 -3.37
N THR A 55 -8.62 7.63 -3.68
CA THR A 55 -8.82 8.73 -2.73
C THR A 55 -9.60 8.25 -1.49
N PHE A 56 -10.67 7.48 -1.68
CA PHE A 56 -11.40 6.87 -0.57
C PHE A 56 -10.49 6.02 0.31
N PHE A 57 -9.73 5.12 -0.29
CA PHE A 57 -8.88 4.17 0.44
C PHE A 57 -7.76 4.89 1.21
N GLU A 58 -7.15 5.89 0.61
CA GLU A 58 -6.12 6.71 1.23
C GLU A 58 -6.65 7.51 2.44
N GLU A 59 -7.78 8.19 2.28
CA GLU A 59 -8.42 8.95 3.36
C GLU A 59 -8.89 8.03 4.49
N TYR A 60 -9.48 6.87 4.13
CA TYR A 60 -9.90 5.88 5.09
C TYR A 60 -8.72 5.32 5.89
N ARG A 61 -7.63 4.96 5.21
CA ARG A 61 -6.41 4.48 5.86
C ARG A 61 -5.85 5.52 6.84
N ARG A 62 -5.78 6.79 6.44
CA ARG A 62 -5.33 7.88 7.32
C ARG A 62 -6.23 8.04 8.54
N ALA A 63 -7.53 7.87 8.37
CA ALA A 63 -8.48 7.93 9.48
C ALA A 63 -8.31 6.75 10.46
N VAL A 64 -8.12 5.53 9.95
CA VAL A 64 -7.84 4.34 10.78
C VAL A 64 -6.53 4.49 11.58
N LEU A 65 -5.50 5.10 10.97
CA LEU A 65 -4.20 5.36 11.63
C LEU A 65 -4.23 6.58 12.56
N GLY A 66 -5.34 7.33 12.62
CA GLY A 66 -5.45 8.56 13.41
C GLY A 66 -4.66 9.74 12.85
N GLU A 67 -4.27 9.69 11.56
CA GLU A 67 -3.44 10.70 10.90
C GLU A 67 -4.23 11.88 10.31
N SER A 68 -5.56 11.76 10.20
CA SER A 68 -6.41 12.77 9.53
C SER A 68 -7.28 13.61 10.47
N GLY A 69 -7.41 13.24 11.74
CA GLY A 69 -8.37 13.84 12.67
C GLY A 69 -9.85 13.50 12.36
N GLU A 70 -10.14 12.79 11.28
CA GLU A 70 -11.46 12.26 10.93
C GLU A 70 -11.64 10.84 11.45
N THR A 71 -12.89 10.43 11.64
CA THR A 71 -13.19 9.03 11.97
C THR A 71 -13.30 8.19 10.69
N PRO A 72 -12.94 6.89 10.71
CA PRO A 72 -13.15 5.97 9.59
C PRO A 72 -14.61 5.96 9.10
N ARG A 73 -15.58 6.08 10.02
CA ARG A 73 -16.99 6.16 9.69
C ARG A 73 -17.34 7.42 8.89
N ALA A 74 -16.84 8.59 9.28
CA ALA A 74 -17.09 9.83 8.54
C ALA A 74 -16.55 9.77 7.11
N VAL A 75 -15.39 9.13 6.90
CA VAL A 75 -14.87 8.88 5.57
C VAL A 75 -15.80 7.96 4.77
N ARG A 76 -16.24 6.84 5.34
CA ARG A 76 -17.20 5.94 4.67
C ARG A 76 -18.48 6.67 4.27
N GLU A 77 -19.10 7.43 5.16
CA GLU A 77 -20.32 8.21 4.88
C GLU A 77 -20.17 9.18 3.71
N ARG A 78 -18.98 9.75 3.51
CA ARG A 78 -18.66 10.67 2.40
C ARG A 78 -18.55 9.97 1.05
N TYR A 79 -18.06 8.74 1.00
CA TYR A 79 -17.71 8.03 -0.23
C TYR A 79 -18.70 6.93 -0.61
N LEU A 80 -19.27 6.24 0.36
CA LEU A 80 -20.11 5.07 0.16
C LEU A 80 -21.60 5.44 0.11
N THR A 81 -22.39 4.57 -0.48
CA THR A 81 -23.84 4.63 -0.29
C THR A 81 -24.22 4.17 1.11
N PRO A 82 -25.32 4.70 1.72
CA PRO A 82 -25.76 4.27 3.05
C PRO A 82 -26.00 2.76 3.14
N HIS A 83 -26.49 2.15 2.06
CA HIS A 83 -26.72 0.70 2.00
C HIS A 83 -25.41 -0.10 2.08
N LEU A 84 -24.36 0.34 1.36
CA LEU A 84 -23.06 -0.31 1.46
C LEU A 84 -22.46 -0.13 2.84
N ASP A 85 -22.52 1.08 3.41
CA ASP A 85 -21.98 1.37 4.74
C ASP A 85 -22.60 0.46 5.82
N PHE A 86 -23.94 0.29 5.79
CA PHE A 86 -24.63 -0.64 6.68
C PHE A 86 -24.17 -2.09 6.50
N ARG A 87 -23.99 -2.56 5.28
CA ARG A 87 -23.47 -3.91 5.00
C ARG A 87 -22.03 -4.11 5.50
N LEU A 88 -21.21 -3.08 5.43
CA LEU A 88 -19.84 -3.13 5.93
C LEU A 88 -19.80 -3.22 7.46
N ASP A 89 -20.69 -2.52 8.17
CA ASP A 89 -20.79 -2.65 9.63
C ASP A 89 -21.19 -4.08 10.04
N ALA A 90 -22.16 -4.68 9.34
CA ALA A 90 -22.55 -6.08 9.57
C ALA A 90 -21.38 -7.03 9.28
N TRP A 91 -20.67 -6.84 8.16
CA TRP A 91 -19.51 -7.65 7.80
C TRP A 91 -18.39 -7.56 8.86
N ALA A 92 -18.10 -6.35 9.35
CA ALA A 92 -17.09 -6.14 10.39
C ALA A 92 -17.42 -6.89 11.68
N HIS A 93 -18.70 -6.87 12.06
CA HIS A 93 -19.19 -7.59 13.24
C HIS A 93 -19.00 -9.11 13.11
N ASP A 94 -19.32 -9.66 11.94
CA ASP A 94 -19.26 -11.11 11.70
C ASP A 94 -17.83 -11.64 11.55
N HIS A 95 -16.87 -10.79 11.18
CA HIS A 95 -15.48 -11.20 10.86
C HIS A 95 -14.44 -10.69 11.86
N ASP A 96 -14.84 -9.84 12.83
CA ASP A 96 -13.92 -9.18 13.79
C ASP A 96 -12.71 -8.54 13.06
N ALA A 97 -12.97 -7.82 11.97
CA ALA A 97 -11.96 -7.23 11.10
C ALA A 97 -12.44 -5.91 10.49
N ASP A 98 -11.48 -5.11 10.03
CA ASP A 98 -11.79 -3.86 9.33
C ASP A 98 -12.56 -4.16 8.02
N PRO A 99 -13.73 -3.53 7.81
CA PRO A 99 -14.62 -3.89 6.70
C PRO A 99 -14.14 -3.38 5.33
N VAL A 100 -13.22 -2.42 5.29
CA VAL A 100 -12.66 -1.87 4.05
C VAL A 100 -11.40 -2.62 3.65
N PHE A 101 -10.49 -2.84 4.60
CA PHE A 101 -9.28 -3.63 4.39
C PHE A 101 -9.52 -5.14 4.36
N ARG A 102 -10.71 -5.61 4.79
CA ARG A 102 -11.02 -7.04 4.90
C ARG A 102 -10.00 -7.80 5.74
N ALA A 103 -9.37 -7.14 6.72
CA ALA A 103 -8.29 -7.64 7.55
C ALA A 103 -8.23 -6.92 8.91
N GLN A 104 -7.49 -7.47 9.84
CA GLN A 104 -7.22 -6.82 11.13
C GLN A 104 -6.07 -5.82 11.07
N ASN A 105 -5.23 -5.89 10.02
CA ASN A 105 -4.08 -5.01 9.82
C ASN A 105 -4.37 -3.99 8.71
N VAL A 106 -3.54 -2.94 8.66
CA VAL A 106 -3.59 -1.90 7.63
C VAL A 106 -2.61 -2.24 6.51
N PRO A 107 -3.03 -2.20 5.24
CA PRO A 107 -2.14 -2.43 4.10
C PRO A 107 -1.00 -1.41 4.05
N ALA A 108 0.18 -1.86 3.63
CA ALA A 108 1.37 -1.01 3.51
C ALA A 108 1.31 -0.10 2.27
N ASP A 109 0.79 -0.63 1.15
CA ASP A 109 0.63 0.08 -0.11
C ASP A 109 -0.58 -0.48 -0.87
N TRP A 110 -1.02 0.21 -1.94
CA TRP A 110 -2.15 -0.20 -2.78
C TRP A 110 -2.06 0.39 -4.18
N SER A 111 -2.76 -0.26 -5.11
CA SER A 111 -2.99 0.26 -6.45
C SER A 111 -4.42 -0.05 -6.90
N ALA A 112 -4.99 0.79 -7.75
CA ALA A 112 -6.33 0.58 -8.28
C ALA A 112 -6.35 0.63 -9.81
N GLN A 113 -7.17 -0.24 -10.40
CA GLN A 113 -7.38 -0.31 -11.82
C GLN A 113 -8.86 -0.51 -12.13
N GLN A 114 -9.44 0.34 -12.97
CA GLN A 114 -10.76 0.07 -13.53
C GLN A 114 -10.63 -1.09 -14.52
N VAL A 115 -11.42 -2.13 -14.31
CA VAL A 115 -11.36 -3.36 -15.11
C VAL A 115 -12.55 -3.54 -16.03
N LYS A 116 -13.67 -2.89 -15.70
CA LYS A 116 -14.89 -2.92 -16.51
C LYS A 116 -15.72 -1.66 -16.31
N GLU A 117 -16.50 -1.31 -17.32
CA GLU A 117 -17.55 -0.30 -17.25
C GLU A 117 -18.78 -0.84 -17.98
N GLU A 118 -19.93 -0.79 -17.31
CA GLU A 118 -21.19 -1.30 -17.85
C GLU A 118 -22.38 -0.63 -17.16
N LEU A 119 -23.39 -0.26 -17.94
CA LEU A 119 -24.68 0.26 -17.46
C LEU A 119 -24.56 1.43 -16.46
N GLY A 120 -23.58 2.31 -16.61
CA GLY A 120 -23.36 3.45 -15.73
C GLY A 120 -22.61 3.13 -14.42
N PHE A 121 -22.00 1.95 -14.34
CA PHE A 121 -21.15 1.52 -13.24
C PHE A 121 -19.76 1.13 -13.73
N ALA A 122 -18.76 1.40 -12.91
CA ALA A 122 -17.39 0.95 -13.13
C ALA A 122 -16.98 -0.06 -12.06
N SER A 123 -16.40 -1.18 -12.48
CA SER A 123 -15.73 -2.13 -11.59
C SER A 123 -14.27 -1.76 -11.48
N VAL A 124 -13.79 -1.55 -10.27
CA VAL A 124 -12.43 -1.18 -9.95
C VAL A 124 -11.83 -2.25 -9.06
N ARG A 125 -10.73 -2.84 -9.50
CA ARG A 125 -9.91 -3.75 -8.69
C ARG A 125 -8.90 -2.91 -7.92
N LEU A 126 -8.95 -2.96 -6.61
CA LEU A 126 -7.90 -2.49 -5.72
C LEU A 126 -7.00 -3.67 -5.36
N THR A 127 -5.70 -3.51 -5.52
CA THR A 127 -4.70 -4.45 -5.03
C THR A 127 -4.08 -3.87 -3.78
N GLU A 128 -4.21 -4.56 -2.67
CA GLU A 128 -3.59 -4.24 -1.40
C GLU A 128 -2.27 -5.01 -1.29
N PHE A 129 -1.21 -4.34 -0.84
CA PHE A 129 0.10 -4.93 -0.60
C PHE A 129 0.37 -4.93 0.91
N TRP A 130 0.71 -6.10 1.44
CA TRP A 130 0.98 -6.32 2.85
C TRP A 130 2.47 -6.53 3.11
N GLY A 131 2.89 -6.34 4.34
CA GLY A 131 4.26 -6.69 4.73
C GLY A 131 4.55 -8.17 4.44
N GLY A 132 5.78 -8.47 3.93
CA GLY A 132 6.15 -9.84 3.57
C GLY A 132 5.91 -10.24 2.11
N GLY A 133 5.44 -9.32 1.25
CA GLY A 133 5.22 -9.56 -0.18
C GLY A 133 3.85 -10.16 -0.53
N GLU A 134 2.97 -10.28 0.44
CA GLU A 134 1.59 -10.71 0.20
C GLU A 134 0.77 -9.60 -0.46
N SER A 135 -0.13 -9.99 -1.36
CA SER A 135 -1.10 -9.08 -1.97
C SER A 135 -2.49 -9.70 -2.00
N ARG A 136 -3.50 -8.85 -1.94
CA ARG A 136 -4.90 -9.24 -2.06
C ARG A 136 -5.66 -8.29 -2.96
N HIS A 137 -6.71 -8.79 -3.61
CA HIS A 137 -7.60 -7.99 -4.43
C HIS A 137 -8.93 -7.77 -3.73
N VAL A 138 -9.37 -6.52 -3.74
CA VAL A 138 -10.70 -6.10 -3.32
C VAL A 138 -11.37 -5.40 -4.50
N TRP A 139 -12.65 -5.64 -4.69
CA TRP A 139 -13.40 -5.16 -5.85
C TRP A 139 -14.42 -4.12 -5.42
N TYR A 140 -14.36 -2.96 -6.04
CA TYR A 140 -15.26 -1.85 -5.82
C TYR A 140 -16.14 -1.66 -7.05
N VAL A 141 -17.42 -1.36 -6.83
CA VAL A 141 -18.31 -0.87 -7.88
C VAL A 141 -18.62 0.59 -7.60
N VAL A 142 -18.31 1.44 -8.59
CA VAL A 142 -18.54 2.89 -8.54
C VAL A 142 -19.65 3.25 -9.50
N ARG A 143 -20.67 3.95 -9.03
CA ARG A 143 -21.73 4.51 -9.86
C ARG A 143 -21.22 5.79 -10.51
N LEU A 144 -21.21 5.84 -11.85
CA LEU A 144 -20.52 6.88 -12.61
C LEU A 144 -21.20 8.25 -12.55
N VAL A 145 -22.51 8.31 -12.34
CA VAL A 145 -23.26 9.57 -12.32
C VAL A 145 -22.89 10.49 -11.15
N ASP A 146 -22.46 9.94 -10.02
CA ASP A 146 -22.14 10.68 -8.80
C ASP A 146 -20.86 10.21 -8.10
N LEU A 147 -20.18 9.24 -8.68
CA LEU A 147 -18.98 8.60 -8.16
C LEU A 147 -19.14 8.02 -6.74
N ARG A 148 -20.37 7.64 -6.35
CA ARG A 148 -20.60 6.90 -5.11
C ARG A 148 -20.17 5.45 -5.27
N ILE A 149 -19.46 4.93 -4.27
CA ILE A 149 -19.12 3.51 -4.18
C ILE A 149 -20.36 2.78 -3.68
N VAL A 150 -20.85 1.84 -4.46
CA VAL A 150 -22.10 1.10 -4.21
C VAL A 150 -21.89 -0.33 -3.77
N GLU A 151 -20.69 -0.91 -4.07
CA GLU A 151 -20.30 -2.27 -3.72
C GLU A 151 -18.83 -2.34 -3.33
N LEU A 152 -18.53 -3.28 -2.41
CA LEU A 152 -17.19 -3.71 -2.03
C LEU A 152 -17.24 -5.21 -1.78
N ASN A 153 -16.46 -5.98 -2.54
CA ASN A 153 -16.51 -7.43 -2.55
C ASN A 153 -15.11 -8.06 -2.63
N ASP A 154 -14.98 -9.30 -2.18
CA ASP A 154 -13.74 -10.10 -2.28
C ASP A 154 -13.62 -10.80 -3.65
N ARG A 155 -14.58 -10.64 -4.54
CA ARG A 155 -14.63 -11.20 -5.89
C ARG A 155 -15.16 -10.17 -6.89
N PRO A 156 -14.84 -10.32 -8.19
CA PRO A 156 -15.42 -9.47 -9.23
C PRO A 156 -16.95 -9.45 -9.15
N ALA A 157 -17.56 -8.26 -9.29
CA ALA A 157 -19.00 -8.09 -9.21
C ALA A 157 -19.72 -8.51 -10.51
N PHE A 158 -19.01 -8.48 -11.66
CA PHE A 158 -19.49 -8.86 -13.00
C PHE A 158 -18.33 -9.07 -13.97
#